data_615d2c570187167889ea9fffb3a63efe
#
_entry.id   615d2c570187167889ea9fffb3a63efe
#
_cell.length_a   1.000
_cell.length_b   1.000
_cell.length_c   1.000
_cell.angle_alpha   90.00
_cell.angle_beta   90.00
_cell.angle_gamma   90.00
#
_symmetry.space_group_name_H-M   'P 1'
#
loop_
_entity.id
_entity.type
_entity.pdbx_description
1 polymer ?
#
loop_
_entity_poly.entity_id
_entity_poly.type
_entity_poly.pdbx_seq_one_letter_code
_entity_poly.pdbx_strand_id
1 'polypeptide(L)'
;MRKKVTIIGAGNVGATAAHRLAERGYADIVLVDIIEGMPQGKALDLYEASPVVGVDAQITGANDYGPTTDSDVVVITSGVARKPGMARDDLLKVNLGIVAEVTQQVVKASPKAILIVVSNPLDAMCHVALKARGFPAQRVVGMAGILDTARYRSFVAEALQVSVEDVQAYVLGGHGDTMVPLASYTTVAGIPVSELLDAKRIEAIVERTRNGGAEIVGLLKTGSAYYAPSAAVAQMVEAVLFDRKEILPCAAYLEGEYGISGLFVGVPVKLGAGGVEKVIEIELTADENAGLQRSAGAVRELVGIMAKAGA
;
A
#
# COMPACT_ATOMS: atom_id res chain seq x y z
N MET A 1 9.30 23.73 10.64
CA MET A 1 7.98 23.13 10.99
C MET A 1 8.14 21.62 10.93
N ARG A 2 7.59 20.88 11.88
CA ARG A 2 7.62 19.42 11.87
C ARG A 2 6.80 18.90 10.69
N LYS A 3 7.18 17.79 10.10
CA LYS A 3 6.41 17.14 9.04
C LYS A 3 5.06 16.67 9.57
N LYS A 4 4.05 16.64 8.71
CA LYS A 4 2.71 16.19 9.08
C LYS A 4 2.26 15.02 8.19
N VAL A 5 1.79 13.96 8.84
CA VAL A 5 1.20 12.80 8.17
C VAL A 5 -0.26 12.67 8.58
N THR A 6 -1.15 12.69 7.62
CA THR A 6 -2.57 12.39 7.85
C THR A 6 -2.88 10.96 7.44
N ILE A 7 -3.64 10.27 8.29
CA ILE A 7 -4.14 8.92 8.02
C ILE A 7 -5.66 8.96 8.05
N ILE A 8 -6.30 8.67 6.92
CA ILE A 8 -7.75 8.68 6.79
C ILE A 8 -8.26 7.23 6.81
N GLY A 9 -9.03 6.95 7.85
CA GLY A 9 -9.44 5.62 8.29
C GLY A 9 -8.74 5.23 9.58
N ALA A 10 -9.42 5.32 10.72
CA ALA A 10 -8.89 4.93 12.03
C ALA A 10 -9.18 3.47 12.39
N GLY A 11 -9.40 2.62 11.37
CA GLY A 11 -9.50 1.17 11.53
C GLY A 11 -8.17 0.52 11.94
N ASN A 12 -8.09 -0.81 11.89
CA ASN A 12 -6.90 -1.52 12.34
C ASN A 12 -5.63 -1.13 11.57
N VAL A 13 -5.70 -1.03 10.25
CA VAL A 13 -4.53 -0.66 9.42
C VAL A 13 -4.09 0.78 9.72
N GLY A 14 -5.03 1.73 9.69
CA GLY A 14 -4.70 3.15 9.89
C GLY A 14 -4.21 3.45 11.30
N ALA A 15 -4.85 2.91 12.33
CA ALA A 15 -4.41 3.10 13.71
C ALA A 15 -3.03 2.48 13.97
N THR A 16 -2.76 1.28 13.41
CA THR A 16 -1.45 0.65 13.55
C THR A 16 -0.37 1.40 12.76
N ALA A 17 -0.71 1.99 11.59
CA ALA A 17 0.21 2.87 10.88
C ALA A 17 0.50 4.15 11.68
N ALA A 18 -0.53 4.77 12.27
CA ALA A 18 -0.38 5.92 13.17
C ALA A 18 0.55 5.59 14.35
N HIS A 19 0.35 4.45 15.00
CA HIS A 19 1.20 3.95 16.09
C HIS A 19 2.67 3.83 15.65
N ARG A 20 2.95 3.13 14.54
CA ARG A 20 4.32 2.97 14.03
C ARG A 20 5.01 4.29 13.72
N LEU A 21 4.27 5.25 13.15
CA LEU A 21 4.80 6.57 12.82
C LEU A 21 4.98 7.45 14.05
N ALA A 22 4.06 7.38 15.02
CA ALA A 22 4.14 8.10 16.28
C ALA A 22 5.38 7.70 17.08
N GLU A 23 5.63 6.40 17.28
CA GLU A 23 6.81 5.89 17.99
C GLU A 23 8.15 6.31 17.38
N ARG A 24 8.16 6.62 16.07
CA ARG A 24 9.36 7.12 15.38
C ARG A 24 9.62 8.61 15.62
N GLY A 25 8.62 9.37 16.05
CA GLY A 25 8.72 10.73 16.55
C GLY A 25 9.12 11.81 15.53
N TYR A 26 9.17 11.51 14.22
CA TYR A 26 9.66 12.45 13.21
C TYR A 26 8.57 13.31 12.54
N ALA A 27 7.31 13.00 12.74
CA ALA A 27 6.18 13.72 12.18
C ALA A 27 5.05 13.89 13.19
N ASP A 28 4.24 14.92 13.00
CA ASP A 28 2.95 15.04 13.67
C ASP A 28 1.92 14.20 12.92
N ILE A 29 1.03 13.53 13.63
CA ILE A 29 0.08 12.57 13.09
C ILE A 29 -1.35 13.11 13.24
N VAL A 30 -2.11 13.08 12.17
CA VAL A 30 -3.55 13.33 12.18
C VAL A 30 -4.29 12.05 11.78
N LEU A 31 -5.13 11.54 12.68
CA LEU A 31 -5.95 10.37 12.43
C LEU A 31 -7.40 10.80 12.21
N VAL A 32 -7.96 10.51 11.04
CA VAL A 32 -9.32 10.92 10.66
C VAL A 32 -10.21 9.70 10.47
N ASP A 33 -11.42 9.74 11.00
CA ASP A 33 -12.47 8.75 10.73
C ASP A 33 -13.86 9.38 10.86
N ILE A 34 -14.85 8.78 10.21
CA ILE A 34 -16.25 9.22 10.30
C ILE A 34 -16.92 8.80 11.60
N ILE A 35 -16.38 7.80 12.31
CA ILE A 35 -16.94 7.30 13.57
C ILE A 35 -16.55 8.28 14.68
N GLU A 36 -17.57 8.94 15.23
CA GLU A 36 -17.39 9.94 16.29
C GLU A 36 -16.67 9.35 17.51
N GLY A 37 -15.68 10.08 18.03
CA GLY A 37 -14.89 9.69 19.19
C GLY A 37 -13.80 8.64 18.92
N MET A 38 -13.92 7.82 17.87
CA MET A 38 -12.96 6.75 17.62
C MET A 38 -11.55 7.26 17.28
N PRO A 39 -11.37 8.20 16.32
CA PRO A 39 -10.04 8.70 16.04
C PRO A 39 -9.46 9.49 17.20
N GLN A 40 -10.29 10.24 17.96
CA GLN A 40 -9.87 10.99 19.12
C GLN A 40 -9.39 10.07 20.25
N GLY A 41 -10.13 9.01 20.55
CA GLY A 41 -9.76 8.02 21.58
C GLY A 41 -8.43 7.34 21.25
N LYS A 42 -8.26 6.89 19.98
CA LYS A 42 -7.00 6.28 19.54
C LYS A 42 -5.82 7.25 19.53
N ALA A 43 -6.05 8.49 19.11
CA ALA A 43 -5.01 9.51 19.12
C ALA A 43 -4.57 9.85 20.56
N LEU A 44 -5.51 9.92 21.51
CA LEU A 44 -5.23 10.17 22.92
C LEU A 44 -4.41 9.02 23.53
N ASP A 45 -4.79 7.77 23.29
CA ASP A 45 -4.08 6.58 23.76
C ASP A 45 -2.63 6.55 23.23
N LEU A 46 -2.44 6.84 21.94
CA LEU A 46 -1.11 6.97 21.34
C LEU A 46 -0.30 8.14 21.92
N TYR A 47 -0.95 9.26 22.22
CA TYR A 47 -0.31 10.41 22.84
C TYR A 47 0.13 10.11 24.28
N GLU A 48 -0.70 9.40 25.06
CA GLU A 48 -0.35 8.96 26.41
C GLU A 48 0.81 7.95 26.45
N ALA A 49 1.04 7.19 25.36
CA ALA A 49 2.21 6.33 25.23
C ALA A 49 3.50 7.12 24.98
N SER A 50 3.43 8.35 24.44
CA SER A 50 4.60 9.14 24.02
C SER A 50 5.65 9.34 25.11
N PRO A 51 5.30 9.66 26.39
CA PRO A 51 6.31 9.77 27.45
C PRO A 51 7.02 8.46 27.77
N VAL A 52 6.33 7.32 27.60
CA VAL A 52 6.88 5.99 27.90
C VAL A 52 7.92 5.59 26.82
N VAL A 53 7.62 5.88 25.56
CA VAL A 53 8.52 5.54 24.43
C VAL A 53 9.55 6.64 24.13
N GLY A 54 9.45 7.78 24.81
CA GLY A 54 10.44 8.87 24.70
C GLY A 54 10.33 9.68 23.41
N VAL A 55 9.11 9.89 22.89
CA VAL A 55 8.85 10.68 21.68
C VAL A 55 8.00 11.91 22.00
N ASP A 56 8.12 12.94 21.17
CA ASP A 56 7.39 14.20 21.32
C ASP A 56 6.73 14.59 19.98
N ALA A 57 5.78 13.76 19.53
CA ALA A 57 4.95 14.00 18.36
C ALA A 57 3.55 14.47 18.77
N GLN A 58 2.96 15.43 18.05
CA GLN A 58 1.57 15.77 18.19
C GLN A 58 0.72 14.70 17.49
N ILE A 59 -0.27 14.15 18.21
CA ILE A 59 -1.15 13.14 17.66
C ILE A 59 -2.59 13.64 17.85
N THR A 60 -3.29 13.89 16.74
CA THR A 60 -4.63 14.49 16.73
C THR A 60 -5.61 13.53 16.08
N GLY A 61 -6.73 13.27 16.75
CA GLY A 61 -7.89 12.58 16.17
C GLY A 61 -8.97 13.57 15.75
N ALA A 62 -9.59 13.38 14.59
CA ALA A 62 -10.62 14.25 14.07
C ALA A 62 -11.71 13.49 13.30
N ASN A 63 -12.92 14.08 13.26
CA ASN A 63 -14.02 13.62 12.41
C ASN A 63 -14.22 14.56 11.19
N ASP A 64 -13.34 15.52 11.02
CA ASP A 64 -13.32 16.46 9.89
C ASP A 64 -11.90 16.64 9.34
N TYR A 65 -11.78 17.37 8.24
CA TYR A 65 -10.50 17.57 7.53
C TYR A 65 -9.75 18.84 7.94
N GLY A 66 -10.24 19.65 8.89
CA GLY A 66 -9.58 20.87 9.34
C GLY A 66 -8.13 20.62 9.80
N PRO A 67 -7.89 19.67 10.75
CA PRO A 67 -6.54 19.36 11.22
C PRO A 67 -5.59 18.82 10.14
N THR A 68 -6.11 18.32 9.03
CA THR A 68 -5.30 17.73 7.94
C THR A 68 -4.63 18.76 7.02
N THR A 69 -4.95 20.05 7.21
CA THR A 69 -4.43 21.13 6.38
C THR A 69 -2.91 21.11 6.31
N ASP A 70 -2.37 21.24 5.08
CA ASP A 70 -0.93 21.26 4.79
C ASP A 70 -0.16 19.98 5.24
N SER A 71 -0.78 18.82 5.12
CA SER A 71 -0.08 17.55 5.32
C SER A 71 0.95 17.31 4.21
N ASP A 72 2.13 16.78 4.58
CA ASP A 72 3.17 16.35 3.63
C ASP A 72 2.78 15.02 2.95
N VAL A 73 2.22 14.10 3.73
CA VAL A 73 1.75 12.80 3.24
C VAL A 73 0.35 12.53 3.76
N VAL A 74 -0.52 12.00 2.91
CA VAL A 74 -1.84 11.51 3.28
C VAL A 74 -1.97 10.04 2.92
N VAL A 75 -2.29 9.23 3.91
CA VAL A 75 -2.51 7.79 3.77
C VAL A 75 -4.01 7.53 3.78
N ILE A 76 -4.55 6.90 2.74
CA ILE A 76 -5.97 6.57 2.61
C ILE A 76 -6.16 5.09 2.89
N THR A 77 -6.65 4.77 4.09
CA THR A 77 -7.01 3.41 4.51
C THR A 77 -8.53 3.23 4.66
N SER A 78 -9.28 4.32 4.43
CA SER A 78 -10.74 4.33 4.52
C SER A 78 -11.38 3.44 3.46
N GLY A 79 -12.44 2.77 3.85
CA GLY A 79 -13.19 1.84 3.03
C GLY A 79 -13.78 0.72 3.87
N VAL A 80 -14.71 -0.03 3.27
CA VAL A 80 -15.27 -1.22 3.90
C VAL A 80 -14.48 -2.46 3.49
N ALA A 81 -14.24 -3.36 4.44
CA ALA A 81 -13.70 -4.68 4.15
C ALA A 81 -14.80 -5.57 3.53
N ARG A 82 -14.41 -6.51 2.67
CA ARG A 82 -15.33 -7.47 2.09
C ARG A 82 -16.00 -8.30 3.19
N LYS A 83 -17.33 -8.27 3.22
CA LYS A 83 -18.13 -9.09 4.15
C LYS A 83 -18.50 -10.41 3.49
N PRO A 84 -18.74 -11.49 4.27
CA PRO A 84 -19.33 -12.72 3.73
C PRO A 84 -20.63 -12.42 2.96
N GLY A 85 -20.74 -12.97 1.74
CA GLY A 85 -21.90 -12.74 0.88
C GLY A 85 -21.88 -11.45 0.04
N MET A 86 -20.93 -10.54 0.26
CA MET A 86 -20.78 -9.33 -0.56
C MET A 86 -20.13 -9.65 -1.90
N ALA A 87 -20.76 -9.25 -3.01
CA ALA A 87 -20.17 -9.37 -4.33
C ALA A 87 -18.96 -8.44 -4.49
N ARG A 88 -18.01 -8.80 -5.37
CA ARG A 88 -16.81 -7.98 -5.65
C ARG A 88 -17.19 -6.60 -6.19
N ASP A 89 -18.21 -6.55 -7.04
CA ASP A 89 -18.70 -5.31 -7.65
C ASP A 89 -19.37 -4.37 -6.63
N ASP A 90 -20.06 -4.91 -5.64
CA ASP A 90 -20.70 -4.11 -4.59
C ASP A 90 -19.62 -3.46 -3.70
N LEU A 91 -18.59 -4.23 -3.33
CA LEU A 91 -17.44 -3.71 -2.60
C LEU A 91 -16.74 -2.59 -3.38
N LEU A 92 -16.53 -2.82 -4.68
CA LEU A 92 -15.92 -1.84 -5.57
C LEU A 92 -16.73 -0.54 -5.58
N LYS A 93 -18.03 -0.59 -5.80
CA LYS A 93 -18.91 0.60 -5.84
C LYS A 93 -18.91 1.40 -4.55
N VAL A 94 -18.98 0.72 -3.39
CA VAL A 94 -18.98 1.38 -2.08
C VAL A 94 -17.64 2.09 -1.84
N ASN A 95 -16.52 1.39 -2.02
CA ASN A 95 -15.21 1.96 -1.79
C ASN A 95 -14.84 3.06 -2.79
N LEU A 96 -15.35 2.98 -4.01
CA LEU A 96 -15.23 3.99 -5.04
C LEU A 96 -15.77 5.35 -4.55
N GLY A 97 -17.00 5.37 -4.04
CA GLY A 97 -17.62 6.58 -3.47
C GLY A 97 -16.81 7.14 -2.28
N ILE A 98 -16.40 6.27 -1.37
CA ILE A 98 -15.63 6.66 -0.18
C ILE A 98 -14.29 7.29 -0.57
N VAL A 99 -13.50 6.62 -1.42
CA VAL A 99 -12.16 7.13 -1.81
C VAL A 99 -12.26 8.40 -2.65
N ALA A 100 -13.27 8.52 -3.52
CA ALA A 100 -13.52 9.74 -4.29
C ALA A 100 -13.80 10.93 -3.37
N GLU A 101 -14.71 10.79 -2.42
CA GLU A 101 -15.05 11.84 -1.45
C GLU A 101 -13.84 12.23 -0.60
N VAL A 102 -13.18 11.24 0.01
CA VAL A 102 -11.96 11.46 0.81
C VAL A 102 -10.91 12.21 0.01
N THR A 103 -10.64 11.79 -1.21
CA THR A 103 -9.60 12.44 -2.03
C THR A 103 -9.97 13.89 -2.36
N GLN A 104 -11.25 14.19 -2.63
CA GLN A 104 -11.70 15.56 -2.85
C GLN A 104 -11.49 16.45 -1.63
N GLN A 105 -11.70 15.95 -0.42
CA GLN A 105 -11.43 16.70 0.82
C GLN A 105 -9.92 16.91 1.00
N VAL A 106 -9.11 15.89 0.74
CA VAL A 106 -7.64 15.98 0.81
C VAL A 106 -7.10 17.00 -0.19
N VAL A 107 -7.61 17.03 -1.42
CA VAL A 107 -7.22 18.05 -2.43
C VAL A 107 -7.43 19.46 -1.90
N LYS A 108 -8.53 19.72 -1.19
CA LYS A 108 -8.83 21.04 -0.62
C LYS A 108 -7.90 21.39 0.56
N ALA A 109 -7.66 20.44 1.45
CA ALA A 109 -6.92 20.66 2.69
C ALA A 109 -5.39 20.59 2.48
N SER A 110 -4.91 19.70 1.63
CA SER A 110 -3.49 19.37 1.45
C SER A 110 -3.13 19.17 -0.03
N PRO A 111 -3.24 20.19 -0.90
CA PRO A 111 -3.07 20.05 -2.36
C PRO A 111 -1.64 19.69 -2.78
N LYS A 112 -0.67 19.78 -1.87
CA LYS A 112 0.74 19.45 -2.12
C LYS A 112 1.15 18.08 -1.58
N ALA A 113 0.26 17.39 -0.88
CA ALA A 113 0.57 16.09 -0.27
C ALA A 113 0.94 15.01 -1.30
N ILE A 114 1.68 14.01 -0.84
CA ILE A 114 1.78 12.73 -1.54
C ILE A 114 0.68 11.82 -0.99
N LEU A 115 -0.09 11.20 -1.87
CA LEU A 115 -1.14 10.26 -1.50
C LEU A 115 -0.61 8.83 -1.54
N ILE A 116 -0.73 8.13 -0.42
CA ILE A 116 -0.49 6.69 -0.33
C ILE A 116 -1.85 6.00 -0.17
N VAL A 117 -2.28 5.31 -1.21
CA VAL A 117 -3.57 4.58 -1.21
C VAL A 117 -3.35 3.16 -0.70
N VAL A 118 -4.22 2.74 0.23
CA VAL A 118 -4.20 1.40 0.85
C VAL A 118 -5.54 0.69 0.69
N SER A 119 -6.61 1.47 0.46
CA SER A 119 -7.98 0.97 0.29
C SER A 119 -8.11 0.00 -0.89
N ASN A 120 -8.93 -1.04 -0.72
CA ASN A 120 -9.13 -2.10 -1.72
C ASN A 120 -10.48 -1.96 -2.47
N PRO A 121 -10.52 -2.40 -3.75
CA PRO A 121 -9.44 -2.96 -4.58
C PRO A 121 -8.39 -1.91 -4.94
N LEU A 122 -7.13 -2.14 -4.54
CA LEU A 122 -6.09 -1.12 -4.49
C LEU A 122 -5.89 -0.37 -5.81
N ASP A 123 -5.64 -1.12 -6.88
CA ASP A 123 -5.29 -0.54 -8.18
C ASP A 123 -6.45 0.34 -8.70
N ALA A 124 -7.70 -0.10 -8.50
CA ALA A 124 -8.90 0.67 -8.81
C ALA A 124 -9.01 1.95 -7.94
N MET A 125 -8.71 1.86 -6.64
CA MET A 125 -8.77 3.02 -5.74
C MET A 125 -7.70 4.06 -6.06
N CYS A 126 -6.53 3.66 -6.54
CA CYS A 126 -5.52 4.59 -7.07
C CYS A 126 -6.05 5.37 -8.27
N HIS A 127 -6.78 4.73 -9.18
CA HIS A 127 -7.44 5.40 -10.31
C HIS A 127 -8.50 6.41 -9.83
N VAL A 128 -9.29 6.06 -8.82
CA VAL A 128 -10.28 6.97 -8.23
C VAL A 128 -9.58 8.20 -7.65
N ALA A 129 -8.52 8.00 -6.89
CA ALA A 129 -7.74 9.08 -6.30
C ALA A 129 -7.14 10.01 -7.37
N LEU A 130 -6.61 9.45 -8.47
CA LEU A 130 -6.08 10.25 -9.57
C LEU A 130 -7.18 11.04 -10.29
N LYS A 131 -8.36 10.45 -10.52
CA LYS A 131 -9.49 11.10 -11.19
C LYS A 131 -10.13 12.25 -10.40
N ALA A 132 -9.93 12.31 -9.10
CA ALA A 132 -10.45 13.40 -8.26
C ALA A 132 -9.87 14.79 -8.60
N ARG A 133 -8.98 14.88 -9.59
CA ARG A 133 -8.43 16.11 -10.20
C ARG A 133 -7.80 17.09 -9.21
N GLY A 134 -6.68 16.73 -8.65
CA GLY A 134 -5.94 17.63 -7.76
C GLY A 134 -4.48 17.24 -7.61
N PHE A 135 -4.18 15.98 -7.95
CA PHE A 135 -2.84 15.44 -7.85
C PHE A 135 -2.31 15.00 -9.21
N PRO A 136 -1.07 15.34 -9.56
CA PRO A 136 -0.40 14.71 -10.69
C PRO A 136 -0.11 13.23 -10.38
N ALA A 137 -0.01 12.40 -11.43
CA ALA A 137 0.08 10.93 -11.27
C ALA A 137 1.22 10.49 -10.35
N GLN A 138 2.37 11.17 -10.41
CA GLN A 138 3.50 10.86 -9.55
C GLN A 138 3.25 11.06 -8.05
N ARG A 139 2.22 11.82 -7.67
CA ARG A 139 1.84 12.03 -6.27
C ARG A 139 0.77 11.06 -5.75
N VAL A 140 0.32 10.15 -6.58
CA VAL A 140 -0.61 9.08 -6.18
C VAL A 140 0.12 7.76 -6.29
N VAL A 141 0.30 7.07 -5.19
CA VAL A 141 1.01 5.79 -5.14
C VAL A 141 0.23 4.78 -4.31
N GLY A 142 0.15 3.54 -4.78
CA GLY A 142 -0.55 2.47 -4.08
C GLY A 142 0.40 1.58 -3.26
N MET A 143 0.02 1.27 -2.03
CA MET A 143 0.70 0.30 -1.16
C MET A 143 0.28 -1.12 -1.57
N ALA A 144 1.08 -1.76 -2.43
CA ALA A 144 0.80 -3.07 -3.03
C ALA A 144 2.00 -4.01 -2.89
N GLY A 145 2.86 -4.02 -3.90
CA GLY A 145 3.99 -4.93 -4.01
C GLY A 145 4.95 -4.91 -2.82
N ILE A 146 5.08 -3.78 -2.11
CA ILE A 146 5.91 -3.71 -0.90
C ILE A 146 5.41 -4.69 0.19
N LEU A 147 4.10 -4.80 0.39
CA LEU A 147 3.49 -5.78 1.30
C LEU A 147 3.65 -7.21 0.77
N ASP A 148 3.36 -7.40 -0.52
CA ASP A 148 3.40 -8.72 -1.15
C ASP A 148 4.84 -9.25 -1.21
N THR A 149 5.80 -8.37 -1.47
CA THR A 149 7.24 -8.67 -1.41
C THR A 149 7.68 -9.04 0.01
N ALA A 150 7.24 -8.32 1.03
CA ALA A 150 7.55 -8.66 2.42
C ALA A 150 7.04 -10.05 2.78
N ARG A 151 5.84 -10.41 2.36
CA ARG A 151 5.25 -11.75 2.53
C ARG A 151 6.08 -12.83 1.82
N TYR A 152 6.44 -12.59 0.56
CA TYR A 152 7.24 -13.51 -0.22
C TYR A 152 8.63 -13.72 0.40
N ARG A 153 9.31 -12.66 0.81
CA ARG A 153 10.59 -12.72 1.54
C ARG A 153 10.48 -13.56 2.82
N SER A 154 9.41 -13.40 3.58
CA SER A 154 9.19 -14.16 4.81
C SER A 154 9.05 -15.66 4.53
N PHE A 155 8.33 -16.04 3.47
CA PHE A 155 8.14 -17.44 3.13
C PHE A 155 9.40 -18.08 2.51
N VAL A 156 10.21 -17.33 1.78
CA VAL A 156 11.52 -17.79 1.32
C VAL A 156 12.45 -18.02 2.51
N ALA A 157 12.51 -17.07 3.45
CA ALA A 157 13.34 -17.18 4.65
C ALA A 157 12.92 -18.39 5.52
N GLU A 158 11.61 -18.58 5.72
CA GLU A 158 11.04 -19.74 6.43
C GLU A 158 11.46 -21.07 5.76
N ALA A 159 11.34 -21.17 4.45
CA ALA A 159 11.66 -22.37 3.69
C ALA A 159 13.14 -22.74 3.74
N LEU A 160 14.03 -21.76 3.87
CA LEU A 160 15.49 -21.93 3.94
C LEU A 160 16.03 -21.90 5.37
N GLN A 161 15.20 -21.50 6.36
CA GLN A 161 15.61 -21.30 7.76
C GLN A 161 16.75 -20.29 7.91
N VAL A 162 16.65 -19.16 7.18
CA VAL A 162 17.61 -18.06 7.20
C VAL A 162 16.96 -16.77 7.73
N SER A 163 17.78 -15.75 7.98
CA SER A 163 17.26 -14.40 8.32
C SER A 163 16.47 -13.83 7.14
N VAL A 164 15.32 -13.22 7.42
CA VAL A 164 14.54 -12.48 6.43
C VAL A 164 15.29 -11.25 5.88
N GLU A 165 16.30 -10.76 6.60
CA GLU A 165 17.14 -9.64 6.18
C GLU A 165 18.02 -10.00 4.98
N ASP A 166 18.42 -11.28 4.87
CA ASP A 166 19.23 -11.77 3.76
C ASP A 166 18.42 -11.95 2.46
N VAL A 167 17.10 -12.02 2.54
CA VAL A 167 16.24 -12.24 1.37
C VAL A 167 15.94 -10.92 0.66
N GLN A 168 16.32 -10.81 -0.60
CA GLN A 168 15.92 -9.74 -1.51
C GLN A 168 14.98 -10.31 -2.57
N ALA A 169 13.89 -9.61 -2.86
CA ALA A 169 12.88 -10.06 -3.82
C ALA A 169 12.03 -8.90 -4.33
N TYR A 170 11.28 -9.15 -5.40
CA TYR A 170 10.23 -8.28 -5.91
C TYR A 170 8.95 -9.07 -6.20
N VAL A 171 7.80 -8.46 -5.90
CA VAL A 171 6.50 -8.92 -6.35
C VAL A 171 5.85 -7.79 -7.14
N LEU A 172 5.51 -8.04 -8.39
CA LEU A 172 4.93 -7.07 -9.32
C LEU A 172 3.45 -7.39 -9.60
N GLY A 173 2.82 -6.56 -10.43
CA GLY A 173 1.44 -6.74 -10.85
C GLY A 173 0.42 -6.09 -9.93
N GLY A 174 -0.87 -6.33 -10.17
CA GLY A 174 -1.98 -5.87 -9.35
C GLY A 174 -1.99 -6.56 -7.98
N HIS A 175 -2.47 -5.84 -6.97
CA HIS A 175 -2.54 -6.36 -5.60
C HIS A 175 -3.67 -7.39 -5.45
N GLY A 176 -3.32 -8.67 -5.36
CA GLY A 176 -4.25 -9.78 -5.22
C GLY A 176 -3.71 -11.10 -5.80
N ASP A 177 -4.62 -11.97 -6.21
CA ASP A 177 -4.32 -13.31 -6.76
C ASP A 177 -3.53 -13.28 -8.09
N THR A 178 -3.51 -12.16 -8.78
CA THR A 178 -2.77 -11.98 -10.04
C THR A 178 -1.36 -11.41 -9.86
N MET A 179 -0.89 -11.22 -8.62
CA MET A 179 0.48 -10.76 -8.35
C MET A 179 1.54 -11.71 -8.92
N VAL A 180 2.69 -11.15 -9.24
CA VAL A 180 3.80 -11.85 -9.91
C VAL A 180 5.06 -11.78 -9.05
N PRO A 181 5.28 -12.74 -8.12
CA PRO A 181 6.56 -12.89 -7.44
C PRO A 181 7.66 -13.25 -8.45
N LEU A 182 8.75 -12.51 -8.43
CA LEU A 182 9.85 -12.68 -9.39
C LEU A 182 10.93 -13.60 -8.82
N ALA A 183 10.91 -14.87 -9.20
CA ALA A 183 11.96 -15.81 -8.81
C ALA A 183 13.33 -15.43 -9.41
N SER A 184 13.33 -14.82 -10.62
CA SER A 184 14.53 -14.35 -11.30
C SER A 184 15.25 -13.21 -10.57
N TYR A 185 14.52 -12.43 -9.76
CA TYR A 185 15.04 -11.33 -8.94
C TYR A 185 15.05 -11.65 -7.44
N THR A 186 14.93 -12.94 -7.09
CA THR A 186 14.97 -13.36 -5.68
C THR A 186 16.33 -13.92 -5.34
N THR A 187 16.98 -13.29 -4.36
CA THR A 187 18.28 -13.73 -3.85
C THR A 187 18.28 -13.85 -2.33
N VAL A 188 19.17 -14.68 -1.80
CA VAL A 188 19.44 -14.81 -0.37
C VAL A 188 20.93 -14.54 -0.17
N ALA A 189 21.28 -13.45 0.50
CA ALA A 189 22.65 -12.94 0.62
C ALA A 189 23.38 -12.86 -0.75
N GLY A 190 22.64 -12.48 -1.82
CA GLY A 190 23.16 -12.38 -3.18
C GLY A 190 23.16 -13.69 -3.97
N ILE A 191 22.85 -14.82 -3.37
CA ILE A 191 22.75 -16.11 -4.06
C ILE A 191 21.35 -16.25 -4.67
N PRO A 192 21.22 -16.54 -5.98
CA PRO A 192 19.92 -16.74 -6.60
C PRO A 192 19.10 -17.84 -5.89
N VAL A 193 17.82 -17.60 -5.68
CA VAL A 193 16.95 -18.56 -4.98
C VAL A 193 16.87 -19.90 -5.71
N SER A 194 17.03 -19.90 -7.03
CA SER A 194 17.05 -21.11 -7.88
C SER A 194 18.26 -22.03 -7.65
N GLU A 195 19.32 -21.54 -6.99
CA GLU A 195 20.45 -22.36 -6.58
C GLU A 195 20.22 -23.00 -5.19
N LEU A 196 19.28 -22.44 -4.39
CA LEU A 196 19.01 -22.85 -3.02
C LEU A 196 17.74 -23.72 -2.89
N LEU A 197 16.78 -23.54 -3.78
CA LEU A 197 15.50 -24.25 -3.80
C LEU A 197 15.22 -24.82 -5.19
N ASP A 198 14.64 -25.99 -5.24
CA ASP A 198 14.12 -26.53 -6.50
C ASP A 198 12.87 -25.77 -6.98
N ALA A 199 12.57 -25.91 -8.28
CA ALA A 199 11.45 -25.20 -8.91
C ALA A 199 10.10 -25.46 -8.25
N LYS A 200 9.86 -26.69 -7.77
CA LYS A 200 8.60 -27.08 -7.10
C LYS A 200 8.42 -26.35 -5.76
N ARG A 201 9.50 -26.20 -4.99
CA ARG A 201 9.46 -25.45 -3.73
C ARG A 201 9.26 -23.95 -3.98
N ILE A 202 9.92 -23.39 -4.99
CA ILE A 202 9.73 -21.99 -5.39
C ILE A 202 8.27 -21.75 -5.79
N GLU A 203 7.69 -22.62 -6.63
CA GLU A 203 6.29 -22.52 -7.05
C GLU A 203 5.31 -22.58 -5.86
N ALA A 204 5.55 -23.48 -4.91
CA ALA A 204 4.74 -23.58 -3.69
C ALA A 204 4.79 -22.29 -2.84
N ILE A 205 5.97 -21.66 -2.73
CA ILE A 205 6.14 -20.38 -2.03
C ILE A 205 5.41 -19.25 -2.79
N VAL A 206 5.53 -19.20 -4.10
CA VAL A 206 4.83 -18.24 -4.96
C VAL A 206 3.32 -18.35 -4.76
N GLU A 207 2.78 -19.57 -4.79
CA GLU A 207 1.35 -19.82 -4.61
C GLU A 207 0.87 -19.44 -3.19
N ARG A 208 1.64 -19.79 -2.15
CA ARG A 208 1.34 -19.36 -0.78
C ARG A 208 1.38 -17.84 -0.65
N THR A 209 2.29 -17.16 -1.36
CA THR A 209 2.37 -15.70 -1.36
C THR A 209 1.10 -15.05 -1.91
N ARG A 210 0.58 -15.56 -3.03
CA ARG A 210 -0.70 -15.11 -3.62
C ARG A 210 -1.86 -15.28 -2.64
N ASN A 211 -1.86 -16.39 -1.90
CA ASN A 211 -2.92 -16.74 -0.95
C ASN A 211 -2.70 -16.19 0.48
N GLY A 212 -1.57 -15.55 0.77
CA GLY A 212 -1.18 -15.18 2.14
C GLY A 212 -2.15 -14.22 2.83
N GLY A 213 -2.87 -13.37 2.09
CA GLY A 213 -3.96 -12.56 2.64
C GLY A 213 -5.15 -13.41 3.11
N ALA A 214 -5.54 -14.40 2.30
CA ALA A 214 -6.62 -15.35 2.63
C ALA A 214 -6.23 -16.27 3.79
N GLU A 215 -4.97 -16.71 3.87
CA GLU A 215 -4.44 -17.50 4.98
C GLU A 215 -4.61 -16.76 6.33
N ILE A 216 -4.24 -15.46 6.38
CA ILE A 216 -4.40 -14.65 7.59
C ILE A 216 -5.88 -14.48 7.96
N VAL A 217 -6.75 -14.18 6.99
CA VAL A 217 -8.21 -14.07 7.21
C VAL A 217 -8.78 -15.39 7.73
N GLY A 218 -8.34 -16.51 7.18
CA GLY A 218 -8.75 -17.85 7.63
C GLY A 218 -8.36 -18.15 9.07
N LEU A 219 -7.20 -17.68 9.53
CA LEU A 219 -6.72 -17.84 10.90
C LEU A 219 -7.41 -16.88 11.88
N LEU A 220 -7.55 -15.60 11.50
CA LEU A 220 -8.16 -14.57 12.36
C LEU A 220 -9.67 -14.73 12.53
N LYS A 221 -10.35 -15.36 11.57
CA LYS A 221 -11.82 -15.50 11.49
C LYS A 221 -12.58 -14.18 11.31
N THR A 222 -12.05 -13.09 11.84
CA THR A 222 -12.62 -11.73 11.74
C THR A 222 -11.52 -10.74 11.35
N GLY A 223 -11.83 -9.81 10.42
CA GLY A 223 -10.86 -8.80 9.96
C GLY A 223 -9.89 -9.33 8.90
N SER A 224 -8.78 -8.64 8.74
CA SER A 224 -7.72 -8.93 7.77
C SER A 224 -6.35 -8.58 8.35
N ALA A 225 -5.27 -8.85 7.62
CA ALA A 225 -3.93 -8.41 7.99
C ALA A 225 -3.89 -6.88 8.19
N TYR A 226 -3.21 -6.40 9.22
CA TYR A 226 -3.01 -4.97 9.48
C TYR A 226 -1.62 -4.62 9.99
N TYR A 227 -0.88 -5.54 10.60
CA TYR A 227 0.49 -5.29 11.04
C TYR A 227 1.47 -5.12 9.88
N ALA A 228 1.45 -6.02 8.91
CA ALA A 228 2.33 -5.96 7.75
C ALA A 228 1.96 -4.80 6.79
N PRO A 229 0.67 -4.55 6.46
CA PRO A 229 0.27 -3.37 5.69
C PRO A 229 0.73 -2.06 6.34
N SER A 230 0.58 -1.94 7.67
CA SER A 230 1.00 -0.75 8.40
C SER A 230 2.51 -0.54 8.40
N ALA A 231 3.29 -1.63 8.42
CA ALA A 231 4.73 -1.55 8.28
C ALA A 231 5.15 -1.08 6.88
N ALA A 232 4.49 -1.61 5.84
CA ALA A 232 4.69 -1.18 4.46
C ALA A 232 4.36 0.31 4.27
N VAL A 233 3.23 0.77 4.82
CA VAL A 233 2.86 2.20 4.83
C VAL A 233 3.93 3.04 5.51
N ALA A 234 4.41 2.64 6.68
CA ALA A 234 5.42 3.39 7.42
C ALA A 234 6.72 3.54 6.61
N GLN A 235 7.18 2.50 5.92
CA GLN A 235 8.34 2.55 5.05
C GLN A 235 8.12 3.53 3.87
N MET A 236 6.96 3.47 3.22
CA MET A 236 6.64 4.39 2.12
C MET A 236 6.59 5.86 2.60
N VAL A 237 5.97 6.11 3.75
CA VAL A 237 5.93 7.45 4.37
C VAL A 237 7.34 7.96 4.64
N GLU A 238 8.23 7.14 5.18
CA GLU A 238 9.63 7.51 5.42
C GLU A 238 10.40 7.79 4.14
N ALA A 239 10.21 6.97 3.11
CA ALA A 239 10.85 7.18 1.81
C ALA A 239 10.50 8.57 1.25
N VAL A 240 9.24 9.01 1.42
CA VAL A 240 8.76 10.33 1.01
C VAL A 240 9.28 11.44 1.92
N LEU A 241 9.08 11.33 3.24
CA LEU A 241 9.40 12.40 4.18
C LEU A 241 10.88 12.72 4.27
N PHE A 242 11.74 11.70 4.14
CA PHE A 242 13.19 11.83 4.21
C PHE A 242 13.88 11.84 2.85
N ASP A 243 13.12 11.90 1.77
CA ASP A 243 13.65 11.85 0.39
C ASP A 243 14.64 10.71 0.17
N ARG A 244 14.32 9.53 0.70
CA ARG A 244 15.27 8.39 0.70
C ARG A 244 15.57 7.83 -0.68
N LYS A 245 14.70 8.12 -1.67
CA LYS A 245 14.83 7.62 -3.05
C LYS A 245 14.96 6.10 -3.10
N GLU A 246 14.23 5.44 -2.21
CA GLU A 246 14.20 3.97 -2.13
C GLU A 246 13.55 3.38 -3.38
N ILE A 247 14.07 2.26 -3.86
CA ILE A 247 13.42 1.49 -4.93
C ILE A 247 12.50 0.48 -4.27
N LEU A 248 11.19 0.74 -4.38
CA LEU A 248 10.14 -0.04 -3.74
C LEU A 248 9.13 -0.53 -4.78
N PRO A 249 8.61 -1.77 -4.66
CA PRO A 249 7.51 -2.23 -5.50
C PRO A 249 6.20 -1.60 -5.03
N CYS A 250 5.69 -0.62 -5.77
CA CYS A 250 4.46 0.10 -5.48
C CYS A 250 3.55 0.15 -6.71
N ALA A 251 2.24 0.30 -6.52
CA ALA A 251 1.34 0.58 -7.63
C ALA A 251 1.55 2.03 -8.09
N ALA A 252 2.01 2.18 -9.32
CA ALA A 252 2.25 3.46 -9.99
C ALA A 252 1.45 3.54 -11.30
N TYR A 253 1.10 4.76 -11.71
CA TYR A 253 0.45 5.00 -12.99
C TYR A 253 1.47 4.86 -14.09
N LEU A 254 1.23 3.94 -15.03
CA LEU A 254 2.13 3.65 -16.14
C LEU A 254 1.69 4.39 -17.40
N GLU A 255 2.65 4.93 -18.12
CA GLU A 255 2.46 5.71 -19.35
C GLU A 255 3.23 5.10 -20.55
N GLY A 256 3.52 3.82 -20.50
CA GLY A 256 4.23 3.05 -21.53
C GLY A 256 5.21 2.03 -20.99
N GLU A 257 5.59 2.17 -19.74
CA GLU A 257 6.52 1.25 -19.09
C GLU A 257 5.95 -0.18 -19.08
N TYR A 258 6.80 -1.16 -19.30
CA TYR A 258 6.42 -2.57 -19.48
C TYR A 258 5.39 -2.80 -20.60
N GLY A 259 5.23 -1.86 -21.56
CA GLY A 259 4.20 -1.88 -22.58
C GLY A 259 2.78 -1.65 -22.03
N ILE A 260 2.64 -1.13 -20.83
CA ILE A 260 1.36 -0.87 -20.15
C ILE A 260 1.14 0.64 -20.06
N SER A 261 -0.05 1.11 -20.46
CA SER A 261 -0.41 2.52 -20.37
C SER A 261 -1.80 2.71 -19.76
N GLY A 262 -1.94 3.81 -19.01
CA GLY A 262 -3.22 4.24 -18.47
C GLY A 262 -3.71 3.41 -17.27
N LEU A 263 -2.83 2.69 -16.59
CA LEU A 263 -3.17 1.80 -15.47
C LEU A 263 -2.22 2.02 -14.29
N PHE A 264 -2.74 1.86 -13.08
CA PHE A 264 -1.92 1.64 -11.89
C PHE A 264 -1.57 0.15 -11.82
N VAL A 265 -0.28 -0.15 -11.77
CA VAL A 265 0.23 -1.52 -11.66
C VAL A 265 1.43 -1.52 -10.73
N GLY A 266 1.56 -2.56 -9.90
CA GLY A 266 2.70 -2.75 -9.02
C GLY A 266 3.98 -3.01 -9.81
N VAL A 267 4.94 -2.09 -9.74
CA VAL A 267 6.25 -2.14 -10.41
C VAL A 267 7.32 -1.53 -9.50
N PRO A 268 8.62 -1.77 -9.74
CA PRO A 268 9.66 -1.10 -8.99
C PRO A 268 9.65 0.40 -9.31
N VAL A 269 9.54 1.22 -8.26
CA VAL A 269 9.58 2.68 -8.39
C VAL A 269 10.64 3.29 -7.50
N LYS A 270 11.26 4.36 -7.94
CA LYS A 270 12.04 5.22 -7.07
C LYS A 270 11.09 6.17 -6.35
N LEU A 271 10.91 5.96 -5.05
CA LEU A 271 10.04 6.74 -4.18
C LEU A 271 10.83 7.74 -3.35
N GLY A 272 10.50 9.00 -3.46
CA GLY A 272 11.16 10.11 -2.75
C GLY A 272 10.19 11.25 -2.43
N ALA A 273 10.73 12.43 -2.11
CA ALA A 273 9.93 13.58 -1.71
C ALA A 273 8.94 14.06 -2.78
N GLY A 274 9.21 13.78 -4.06
CA GLY A 274 8.31 14.07 -5.18
C GLY A 274 7.18 13.04 -5.36
N GLY A 275 7.15 11.97 -4.56
CA GLY A 275 6.32 10.78 -4.79
C GLY A 275 7.05 9.76 -5.67
N VAL A 276 6.39 9.22 -6.68
CA VAL A 276 7.01 8.34 -7.69
C VAL A 276 7.88 9.18 -8.62
N GLU A 277 9.19 9.19 -8.39
CA GLU A 277 10.13 9.96 -9.19
C GLU A 277 10.52 9.27 -10.50
N LYS A 278 10.48 7.94 -10.51
CA LYS A 278 10.78 7.13 -11.69
C LYS A 278 10.21 5.72 -11.54
N VAL A 279 9.63 5.19 -12.58
CA VAL A 279 9.39 3.75 -12.74
C VAL A 279 10.71 3.12 -13.23
N ILE A 280 11.10 2.00 -12.62
CA ILE A 280 12.30 1.25 -12.99
C ILE A 280 11.86 0.03 -13.78
N GLU A 281 12.14 0.01 -15.07
CA GLU A 281 11.95 -1.17 -15.90
C GLU A 281 13.10 -2.14 -15.68
N ILE A 282 12.76 -3.40 -15.37
CA ILE A 282 13.70 -4.51 -15.20
C ILE A 282 13.39 -5.58 -16.23
N GLU A 283 14.39 -6.36 -16.63
CA GLU A 283 14.19 -7.46 -17.56
C GLU A 283 13.43 -8.60 -16.89
N LEU A 284 12.30 -8.98 -17.46
CA LEU A 284 11.46 -10.08 -16.98
C LEU A 284 11.67 -11.30 -17.87
N THR A 285 11.62 -12.49 -17.29
CA THR A 285 11.49 -13.72 -18.07
C THR A 285 10.19 -13.69 -18.88
N ALA A 286 10.09 -14.54 -19.90
CA ALA A 286 8.89 -14.62 -20.73
C ALA A 286 7.63 -14.92 -19.90
N ASP A 287 7.74 -15.80 -18.90
CA ASP A 287 6.63 -16.19 -18.01
C ASP A 287 6.26 -15.07 -17.03
N GLU A 288 7.25 -14.38 -16.45
CA GLU A 288 7.03 -13.23 -15.57
C GLU A 288 6.37 -12.07 -16.31
N ASN A 289 6.85 -11.77 -17.54
CA ASN A 289 6.22 -10.75 -18.38
C ASN A 289 4.78 -11.14 -18.75
N ALA A 290 4.55 -12.37 -19.18
CA ALA A 290 3.20 -12.85 -19.46
C ALA A 290 2.30 -12.76 -18.21
N GLY A 291 2.84 -13.05 -17.02
CA GLY A 291 2.18 -12.86 -15.73
C GLY A 291 1.80 -11.40 -15.50
N LEU A 292 2.73 -10.47 -15.71
CA LEU A 292 2.51 -9.03 -15.54
C LEU A 292 1.43 -8.50 -16.50
N GLN A 293 1.45 -8.93 -17.78
CA GLN A 293 0.43 -8.55 -18.74
C GLN A 293 -0.96 -9.08 -18.38
N ARG A 294 -1.06 -10.33 -17.89
CA ARG A 294 -2.34 -10.87 -17.37
C ARG A 294 -2.84 -10.07 -16.17
N SER A 295 -1.95 -9.72 -15.25
CA SER A 295 -2.27 -8.91 -14.08
C SER A 295 -2.77 -7.52 -14.46
N ALA A 296 -2.10 -6.85 -15.40
CA ALA A 296 -2.55 -5.56 -15.95
C ALA A 296 -3.90 -5.68 -16.66
N GLY A 297 -4.17 -6.81 -17.34
CA GLY A 297 -5.48 -7.12 -17.93
C GLY A 297 -6.60 -7.14 -16.88
N ALA A 298 -6.38 -7.80 -15.74
CA ALA A 298 -7.34 -7.82 -14.64
C ALA A 298 -7.60 -6.43 -14.04
N VAL A 299 -6.56 -5.60 -13.90
CA VAL A 299 -6.72 -4.19 -13.48
C VAL A 299 -7.54 -3.41 -14.51
N ARG A 300 -7.27 -3.59 -15.79
CA ARG A 300 -8.02 -2.92 -16.89
C ARG A 300 -9.50 -3.26 -16.86
N GLU A 301 -9.85 -4.50 -16.59
CA GLU A 301 -11.26 -4.93 -16.43
C GLU A 301 -11.92 -4.20 -15.26
N LEU A 302 -11.26 -4.11 -14.09
CA LEU A 302 -11.77 -3.38 -12.93
C LEU A 302 -12.00 -1.90 -13.25
N VAL A 303 -11.04 -1.25 -13.91
CA VAL A 303 -11.16 0.16 -14.34
C VAL A 303 -12.30 0.32 -15.35
N GLY A 304 -12.50 -0.65 -16.24
CA GLY A 304 -13.63 -0.69 -17.17
C GLY A 304 -15.01 -0.78 -16.47
N ILE A 305 -15.10 -1.56 -15.40
CA ILE A 305 -16.33 -1.65 -14.56
C ILE A 305 -16.58 -0.31 -13.85
N MET A 306 -15.55 0.34 -13.32
CA MET A 306 -15.66 1.67 -12.70
C MET A 306 -16.18 2.72 -13.67
N ALA A 307 -15.66 2.76 -14.90
CA ALA A 307 -16.07 3.72 -15.92
C ALA A 307 -17.56 3.55 -16.29
N LYS A 308 -18.08 2.31 -16.31
CA LYS A 308 -19.50 2.03 -16.53
C LYS A 308 -20.39 2.40 -15.33
N ALA A 309 -19.82 2.42 -14.12
CA ALA A 309 -20.52 2.82 -12.90
C ALA A 309 -20.56 4.36 -12.69
N GLY A 310 -20.01 5.15 -13.62
CA GLY A 310 -20.04 6.61 -13.58
C GLY A 310 -18.92 7.25 -12.75
N ALA A 311 -17.84 6.54 -12.52
CA ALA A 311 -16.68 7.00 -11.77
C ALA A 311 -15.50 7.39 -12.67
#